data_eea64bbaaa3926c2da983b33738e5201
#
_entry.id   eea64bbaaa3926c2da983b33738e5201
#
_cell.length_a   1.000
_cell.length_b   1.000
_cell.length_c   1.000
_cell.angle_alpha   90.00
_cell.angle_beta   90.00
_cell.angle_gamma   90.00
#
_symmetry.space_group_name_H-M   'P 1'
#
loop_
_entity.id
_entity.type
_entity.pdbx_description
1 polymer ?
#
loop_
_entity_poly.entity_id
_entity_poly.type
_entity_poly.pdbx_seq_one_letter_code
_entity_poly.pdbx_strand_id
1 'polypeptide(L)'
;MKLVIISDAWRPQVNGVVRTLERVSAELRALGDEVEVIGPDRFRNFAMPGYADIRLAFLPRAALSRMLEEIRPDALHVATKGPLGLAARAISA
;
A
#
# COMPACT_ATOMS: atom_id res chain seq x y z
N MET A 1 -13.14 -1.34 -12.84
CA MET A 1 -12.37 -0.19 -12.34
C MET A 1 -11.04 -0.67 -11.79
N LYS A 2 -9.99 0.06 -12.01
CA LYS A 2 -8.68 -0.27 -11.45
C LYS A 2 -8.44 0.56 -10.18
N LEU A 3 -8.28 -0.12 -9.05
CA LEU A 3 -8.09 0.50 -7.75
C LEU A 3 -6.72 0.13 -7.18
N VAL A 4 -5.99 1.12 -6.68
CA VAL A 4 -4.76 0.90 -5.93
C VAL A 4 -4.98 1.30 -4.48
N ILE A 5 -4.61 0.41 -3.57
CA ILE A 5 -4.65 0.66 -2.14
C ILE A 5 -3.21 0.78 -1.64
N ILE A 6 -2.88 1.90 -1.02
CA ILE A 6 -1.57 2.15 -0.43
C ILE A 6 -1.67 1.94 1.08
N SER A 7 -0.84 1.06 1.62
CA SER A 7 -0.85 0.80 3.06
C SER A 7 0.56 0.53 3.57
N ASP A 8 0.94 1.20 4.66
CA ASP A 8 2.16 0.87 5.40
C ASP A 8 1.98 -0.43 6.19
N ALA A 9 0.75 -0.78 6.53
CA ALA A 9 0.40 -2.05 7.17
C ALA A 9 0.04 -3.07 6.10
N TRP A 10 0.96 -3.98 5.79
CA TRP A 10 0.79 -5.03 4.81
C TRP A 10 1.70 -6.20 5.15
N ARG A 11 1.72 -7.20 4.30
CA ARG A 11 2.57 -8.37 4.51
C ARG A 11 4.04 -7.99 4.70
N PRO A 12 4.78 -8.65 5.56
CA PRO A 12 4.45 -9.89 6.29
C PRO A 12 3.69 -9.71 7.61
N GLN A 13 3.19 -8.53 7.92
CA GLN A 13 2.42 -8.31 9.14
C GLN A 13 1.15 -9.14 9.16
N VAL A 14 0.75 -9.58 10.34
CA VAL A 14 -0.53 -10.26 10.57
C VAL A 14 -1.25 -9.48 11.65
N ASN A 15 -2.17 -8.59 11.25
CA ASN A 15 -2.96 -7.77 12.17
C ASN A 15 -4.32 -7.45 11.54
N GLY A 16 -5.18 -6.76 12.30
CA GLY A 16 -6.53 -6.46 11.85
C GLY A 16 -6.60 -5.61 10.58
N VAL A 17 -5.67 -4.67 10.42
CA VAL A 17 -5.64 -3.81 9.23
C VAL A 17 -5.33 -4.64 7.99
N VAL A 18 -4.30 -5.48 8.05
CA VAL A 18 -3.91 -6.35 6.93
C VAL A 18 -5.06 -7.29 6.56
N ARG A 19 -5.69 -7.93 7.55
CA ARG A 19 -6.82 -8.84 7.30
C ARG A 19 -8.00 -8.12 6.66
N THR A 20 -8.31 -6.91 7.12
CA THR A 20 -9.39 -6.10 6.55
C THR A 20 -9.10 -5.74 5.11
N LEU A 21 -7.88 -5.32 4.81
CA LEU A 21 -7.47 -4.97 3.44
C LEU A 21 -7.51 -6.18 2.51
N GLU A 22 -7.07 -7.35 2.99
CA GLU A 22 -7.13 -8.59 2.21
C GLU A 22 -8.57 -8.96 1.88
N ARG A 23 -9.49 -8.85 2.85
CA ARG A 23 -10.91 -9.13 2.64
C ARG A 23 -11.55 -8.16 1.66
N VAL A 24 -11.33 -6.86 1.86
CA VAL A 24 -11.88 -5.83 0.97
C VAL A 24 -11.38 -6.02 -0.46
N SER A 25 -10.07 -6.29 -0.62
CA SER A 25 -9.50 -6.53 -1.94
C SER A 25 -10.12 -7.73 -2.62
N ALA A 26 -10.33 -8.84 -1.88
CA ALA A 26 -10.96 -10.03 -2.42
C ALA A 26 -12.41 -9.78 -2.85
N GLU A 27 -13.16 -9.04 -2.03
CA GLU A 27 -14.55 -8.70 -2.34
C GLU A 27 -14.66 -7.81 -3.58
N LEU A 28 -13.79 -6.82 -3.71
CA LEU A 28 -13.78 -5.94 -4.88
C LEU A 28 -13.41 -6.69 -6.15
N ARG A 29 -12.44 -7.61 -6.07
CA ARG A 29 -12.07 -8.45 -7.21
C ARG A 29 -13.23 -9.35 -7.63
N ALA A 30 -13.97 -9.86 -6.67
CA ALA A 30 -15.17 -10.68 -6.95
C ALA A 30 -16.25 -9.88 -7.67
N LEU A 31 -16.29 -8.56 -7.48
CA LEU A 31 -17.22 -7.67 -8.19
C LEU A 31 -16.71 -7.25 -9.57
N GLY A 32 -15.55 -7.72 -9.98
CA GLY A 32 -14.99 -7.42 -11.30
C GLY A 32 -13.97 -6.29 -11.32
N ASP A 33 -13.65 -5.71 -10.19
CA ASP A 33 -12.64 -4.65 -10.11
C ASP A 33 -11.22 -5.22 -10.10
N GLU A 34 -10.28 -4.50 -10.71
CA GLU A 34 -8.86 -4.78 -10.55
C GLU A 34 -8.37 -4.06 -9.31
N VAL A 35 -7.78 -4.80 -8.38
CA VAL A 35 -7.27 -4.23 -7.13
C VAL A 35 -5.82 -4.61 -6.95
N GLU A 36 -4.97 -3.62 -6.70
CA GLU A 36 -3.58 -3.82 -6.36
C GLU A 36 -3.28 -3.14 -5.04
N VAL A 37 -2.67 -3.87 -4.12
CA VAL A 37 -2.24 -3.31 -2.83
C VAL A 37 -0.74 -3.08 -2.87
N ILE A 38 -0.33 -1.86 -2.59
CA ILE A 38 1.08 -1.48 -2.51
C ILE A 38 1.45 -1.31 -1.05
N GLY A 39 2.31 -2.18 -0.57
CA GLY A 39 2.83 -2.16 0.79
C GLY A 39 4.34 -2.02 0.84
N PRO A 40 4.94 -2.00 2.05
CA PRO A 40 6.39 -1.84 2.21
C PRO A 40 7.22 -2.94 1.55
N ASP A 41 6.64 -4.10 1.31
CA ASP A 41 7.29 -5.24 0.67
C ASP A 41 7.75 -4.95 -0.76
N ARG A 42 7.25 -3.90 -1.39
CA ARG A 42 7.61 -3.49 -2.75
C ARG A 42 8.76 -2.48 -2.81
N PHE A 43 9.29 -2.11 -1.65
CA PHE A 43 10.32 -1.08 -1.54
C PHE A 43 11.47 -1.60 -0.70
N ARG A 44 12.60 -0.88 -0.74
CA ARG A 44 13.59 -1.05 0.29
C ARG A 44 12.91 -0.71 1.62
N ASN A 45 13.04 -1.58 2.59
CA ASN A 45 12.37 -1.41 3.86
C ASN A 45 13.28 -1.78 5.01
N PHE A 46 12.91 -1.36 6.20
CA PHE A 46 13.64 -1.63 7.43
C PHE A 46 12.66 -1.98 8.54
N ALA A 47 13.13 -2.75 9.51
CA ALA A 47 12.32 -3.13 10.66
C ALA A 47 12.10 -1.92 11.56
N MET A 48 10.86 -1.75 12.04
CA MET A 48 10.57 -0.72 13.04
C MET A 48 11.29 -1.07 14.33
N PRO A 49 12.00 -0.15 14.98
CA PRO A 49 12.67 -0.44 16.25
C PRO A 49 11.69 -1.00 17.28
N GLY A 50 12.02 -2.16 17.86
CA GLY A 50 11.17 -2.85 18.82
C GLY A 50 10.06 -3.70 18.22
N TYR A 51 9.85 -3.66 16.90
CA TYR A 51 8.80 -4.40 16.20
C TYR A 51 9.34 -4.96 14.89
N ALA A 52 10.08 -6.07 14.97
CA ALA A 52 10.81 -6.62 13.82
C ALA A 52 9.91 -7.06 12.66
N ASP A 53 8.66 -7.43 12.93
CA ASP A 53 7.69 -7.84 11.92
C ASP A 53 6.98 -6.66 11.24
N ILE A 54 7.12 -5.45 11.77
CA ILE A 54 6.61 -4.24 11.14
C ILE A 54 7.71 -3.64 10.27
N ARG A 55 7.46 -3.57 8.97
CA ARG A 55 8.41 -3.04 7.99
C ARG A 55 7.97 -1.66 7.53
N LEU A 56 8.93 -0.75 7.42
CA LEU A 56 8.70 0.61 6.93
C LEU A 56 9.44 0.80 5.61
N ALA A 57 8.75 1.34 4.61
CA ALA A 57 9.37 1.64 3.34
C ALA A 57 10.38 2.78 3.47
N PHE A 58 11.54 2.63 2.80
CA PHE A 58 12.60 3.62 2.85
C PHE A 58 12.54 4.51 1.61
N LEU A 59 12.35 5.82 1.80
CA LEU A 59 12.27 6.83 0.75
C LEU A 59 11.39 6.39 -0.45
N PRO A 60 10.11 6.07 -0.22
CA PRO A 60 9.28 5.42 -1.24
C PRO A 60 8.75 6.32 -2.33
N ARG A 61 8.86 7.65 -2.20
CA ARG A 61 8.16 8.60 -3.08
C ARG A 61 8.45 8.43 -4.56
N ALA A 62 9.71 8.34 -4.96
CA ALA A 62 10.08 8.22 -6.37
C ALA A 62 9.65 6.88 -6.95
N ALA A 63 9.87 5.78 -6.21
CA ALA A 63 9.47 4.46 -6.65
C ALA A 63 7.94 4.33 -6.73
N LEU A 64 7.23 4.89 -5.76
CA LEU A 64 5.77 4.88 -5.75
C LEU A 64 5.21 5.68 -6.92
N SER A 65 5.78 6.85 -7.20
CA SER A 65 5.37 7.68 -8.34
C SER A 65 5.50 6.91 -9.65
N ARG A 66 6.61 6.19 -9.83
CA ARG A 66 6.84 5.37 -11.01
C ARG A 66 5.83 4.22 -11.11
N MET A 67 5.55 3.54 -10.01
CA MET A 67 4.55 2.47 -9.98
C MET A 67 3.17 2.98 -10.38
N LEU A 68 2.76 4.13 -9.86
CA LEU A 68 1.46 4.71 -10.18
C LEU A 68 1.37 5.16 -11.64
N GLU A 69 2.46 5.64 -12.21
CA GLU A 69 2.50 5.98 -13.64
C GLU A 69 2.33 4.74 -14.52
N GLU A 70 2.90 3.61 -14.11
CA GLU A 70 2.77 2.34 -14.84
C GLU A 70 1.38 1.74 -14.70
N ILE A 71 0.82 1.76 -13.48
CA ILE A 71 -0.48 1.16 -13.18
C ILE A 71 -1.63 1.99 -13.72
N ARG A 72 -1.55 3.30 -13.61
CA ARG A 72 -2.61 4.26 -13.99
C ARG A 72 -3.97 3.89 -13.38
N PRO A 73 -4.08 3.92 -12.05
CA PRO A 73 -5.32 3.52 -11.40
C PRO A 73 -6.44 4.54 -11.64
N ASP A 74 -7.68 4.05 -11.65
CA ASP A 74 -8.86 4.90 -11.70
C ASP A 74 -9.13 5.57 -10.36
N ALA A 75 -8.75 4.89 -9.28
CA ALA A 75 -8.90 5.41 -7.93
C ALA A 75 -7.72 4.97 -7.05
N LEU A 76 -7.36 5.82 -6.11
CA LEU A 76 -6.28 5.60 -5.17
C LEU A 76 -6.81 5.73 -3.75
N HIS A 77 -6.64 4.70 -2.95
CA HIS A 77 -7.02 4.72 -1.54
C HIS A 77 -5.79 4.62 -0.66
N VAL A 78 -5.59 5.62 0.20
CA VAL A 78 -4.48 5.65 1.16
C VAL A 78 -5.01 5.20 2.51
N ALA A 79 -4.64 4.00 2.93
CA ALA A 79 -5.17 3.38 4.13
C ALA A 79 -4.45 3.77 5.41
N THR A 80 -3.19 4.21 5.30
CA THR A 80 -2.36 4.53 6.48
C THR A 80 -1.59 5.84 6.29
N LYS A 81 -1.00 6.35 7.39
CA LYS A 81 -0.25 7.60 7.39
C LYS A 81 1.25 7.43 7.61
N GLY A 82 1.79 6.22 7.45
CA GLY A 82 3.22 5.99 7.53
C GLY A 82 3.97 6.51 6.29
N PRO A 83 5.24 6.11 6.08
CA PRO A 83 6.04 6.60 4.95
C PRO A 83 5.37 6.46 3.59
N LEU A 84 4.71 5.33 3.31
CA LEU A 84 3.99 5.12 2.06
C LEU A 84 2.76 6.01 1.95
N GLY A 85 1.97 6.10 3.02
CA GLY A 85 0.77 6.93 3.02
C GLY A 85 1.10 8.40 2.81
N LEU A 86 2.15 8.90 3.47
CA LEU A 86 2.61 10.28 3.29
C LEU A 86 3.14 10.51 1.88
N ALA A 87 3.89 9.57 1.33
CA ALA A 87 4.40 9.66 -0.05
C ALA A 87 3.24 9.71 -1.05
N ALA A 88 2.23 8.86 -0.89
CA ALA A 88 1.07 8.83 -1.76
C ALA A 88 0.29 10.15 -1.72
N ARG A 89 0.12 10.72 -0.54
CA ARG A 89 -0.54 12.03 -0.39
C ARG A 89 0.24 13.14 -1.06
N ALA A 90 1.57 13.13 -0.95
CA ALA A 90 2.41 14.12 -1.60
C ALA A 90 2.33 14.05 -3.12
N ILE A 91 2.24 12.84 -3.68
CA ILE A 91 2.14 12.62 -5.12
C ILE A 91 0.77 13.03 -5.66
N SER A 92 -0.30 12.72 -4.92
CA SER A 92 -1.68 12.97 -5.36
C SER A 92 -2.19 14.37 -5.04
N ALA A 93 -1.44 15.14 -4.28
CA ALA A 93 -1.82 16.50 -3.90
C ALA A 93 -1.76 17.52 -5.06
#